data_f87fda4373dac4ad12e332efad1496f1
#
_entry.id   f87fda4373dac4ad12e332efad1496f1
#
_cell.length_a   1.000
_cell.length_b   1.000
_cell.length_c   1.000
_cell.angle_alpha   90.00
_cell.angle_beta   90.00
_cell.angle_gamma   90.00
#
_symmetry.space_group_name_H-M   'P 1'
#
loop_
_entity.id
_entity.type
_entity.pdbx_description
1 polymer ?
#
loop_
_entity_poly.entity_id
_entity_poly.type
_entity_poly.pdbx_seq_one_letter_code
_entity_poly.pdbx_strand_id
1 'polypeptide(L)'
;MKNTFLWIVLFAVLFLLPFNWLSAQQDNPYDEGTVWTLTFIKTGPNKTLDYLKDLAKTWVSTMNEAKAEGLIVDYKILQGNASNEDDYNLILMTANKSMADFDPNKDREAKWDAIDKKIKDAMGDKYDAVVKNYDAIREMKGTKIMRELSLKK
;
A
#
# COMPACT_ATOMS: atom_id res chain seq x y z
N MET A 1 30.52 59.17 11.35
CA MET A 1 30.99 57.81 10.99
C MET A 1 30.99 56.78 12.13
N LYS A 2 30.75 57.17 13.40
CA LYS A 2 30.74 56.21 14.55
C LYS A 2 29.41 55.42 14.72
N ASN A 3 28.29 55.98 14.23
CA ASN A 3 26.99 55.34 14.46
C ASN A 3 26.61 54.25 13.41
N THR A 4 27.14 54.31 12.21
CA THR A 4 26.89 53.33 11.15
C THR A 4 27.54 51.97 11.45
N PHE A 5 28.65 51.97 12.13
CA PHE A 5 29.33 50.71 12.51
C PHE A 5 28.58 49.95 13.58
N LEU A 6 27.93 50.66 14.51
CA LEU A 6 27.13 50.06 15.59
C LEU A 6 25.88 49.36 15.05
N TRP A 7 25.23 49.90 14.02
CA TRP A 7 24.05 49.31 13.38
C TRP A 7 24.40 48.03 12.58
N ILE A 8 25.59 48.00 11.94
CA ILE A 8 26.04 46.82 11.19
C ILE A 8 26.35 45.66 12.13
N VAL A 9 26.96 45.93 13.30
CA VAL A 9 27.23 44.89 14.31
C VAL A 9 25.93 44.36 14.94
N LEU A 10 24.92 45.22 15.16
CA LEU A 10 23.64 44.82 15.70
C LEU A 10 22.88 43.92 14.72
N PHE A 11 22.96 44.20 13.41
CA PHE A 11 22.32 43.37 12.37
C PHE A 11 23.02 42.02 12.17
N ALA A 12 24.31 41.95 12.31
CA ALA A 12 25.11 40.72 12.18
C ALA A 12 24.84 39.73 13.34
N VAL A 13 24.59 40.24 14.55
CA VAL A 13 24.27 39.40 15.73
C VAL A 13 22.87 38.77 15.64
N LEU A 14 21.95 39.44 14.95
CA LEU A 14 20.57 38.89 14.76
C LEU A 14 20.56 37.68 13.81
N PHE A 15 21.56 37.55 12.91
CA PHE A 15 21.68 36.45 11.97
C PHE A 15 22.40 35.20 12.54
N LEU A 16 22.99 35.32 13.74
CA LEU A 16 23.72 34.23 14.41
C LEU A 16 22.86 33.47 15.43
N LEU A 17 21.59 33.81 15.58
CA LEU A 17 20.67 32.98 16.38
C LEU A 17 20.47 31.68 15.63
N PRO A 18 20.83 30.52 16.23
CA PRO A 18 20.48 29.24 15.62
C PRO A 18 18.95 29.21 15.49
N PHE A 19 18.46 29.20 14.25
CA PHE A 19 17.08 28.83 13.96
C PHE A 19 16.92 27.38 14.41
N ASN A 20 16.70 27.18 15.71
CA ASN A 20 16.16 25.92 16.20
C ASN A 20 14.77 25.82 15.60
N TRP A 21 14.68 25.12 14.48
CA TRP A 21 13.40 24.58 14.04
C TRP A 21 12.99 23.63 15.16
N LEU A 22 12.20 24.14 16.11
CA LEU A 22 11.41 23.31 16.99
C LEU A 22 10.46 22.54 16.04
N SER A 23 10.92 21.41 15.53
CA SER A 23 10.01 20.36 15.13
C SER A 23 9.26 20.02 16.41
N ALA A 24 8.08 20.57 16.57
CA ALA A 24 7.12 20.09 17.56
C ALA A 24 6.85 18.64 17.16
N GLN A 25 7.69 17.75 17.65
CA GLN A 25 7.47 16.31 17.53
C GLN A 25 6.23 16.06 18.39
N GLN A 26 5.09 16.05 17.72
CA GLN A 26 3.82 15.75 18.35
C GLN A 26 4.02 14.39 19.03
N ASP A 27 3.96 14.35 20.36
CA ASP A 27 4.10 13.12 21.12
C ASP A 27 2.84 12.27 20.89
N ASN A 28 2.85 11.56 19.76
CA ASN A 28 1.74 10.71 19.38
C ASN A 28 1.64 9.55 20.38
N PRO A 29 0.44 9.22 20.86
CA PRO A 29 0.23 8.11 21.77
C PRO A 29 0.40 6.73 21.09
N TYR A 30 0.84 6.70 19.86
CA TYR A 30 1.01 5.48 19.06
C TYR A 30 2.28 5.55 18.21
N ASP A 31 2.75 4.39 17.82
CA ASP A 31 3.76 4.20 16.78
C ASP A 31 3.06 3.80 15.48
N GLU A 32 3.54 4.37 14.38
CA GLU A 32 3.05 4.06 13.04
C GLU A 32 3.73 2.80 12.51
N GLY A 33 2.93 1.86 12.04
CA GLY A 33 3.38 0.63 11.42
C GLY A 33 3.17 0.58 9.91
N THR A 34 2.99 -0.61 9.42
CA THR A 34 2.78 -0.96 8.01
C THR A 34 1.54 -0.29 7.43
N VAL A 35 1.62 0.08 6.17
CA VAL A 35 0.46 0.60 5.41
C VAL A 35 -0.16 -0.54 4.61
N TRP A 36 -1.44 -0.80 4.86
CA TRP A 36 -2.20 -1.86 4.23
C TRP A 36 -3.16 -1.32 3.18
N THR A 37 -3.12 -1.90 1.98
CA THR A 37 -4.20 -1.79 1.00
C THR A 37 -5.14 -2.94 1.21
N LEU A 38 -6.42 -2.66 1.47
CA LEU A 38 -7.47 -3.64 1.67
C LEU A 38 -8.45 -3.57 0.50
N THR A 39 -8.58 -4.66 -0.25
CA THR A 39 -9.56 -4.78 -1.34
C THR A 39 -10.68 -5.73 -0.90
N PHE A 40 -11.90 -5.20 -0.85
CA PHE A 40 -13.09 -5.93 -0.40
C PHE A 40 -13.76 -6.60 -1.58
N ILE A 41 -13.95 -7.91 -1.47
CA ILE A 41 -14.49 -8.76 -2.54
C ILE A 41 -15.73 -9.47 -2.03
N LYS A 42 -16.79 -9.42 -2.84
CA LYS A 42 -17.96 -10.29 -2.71
C LYS A 42 -17.89 -11.36 -3.80
N THR A 43 -17.87 -12.62 -3.43
CA THR A 43 -18.01 -13.71 -4.38
C THR A 43 -19.48 -14.11 -4.53
N GLY A 44 -19.88 -14.55 -5.72
CA GLY A 44 -21.22 -15.10 -5.92
C GLY A 44 -21.47 -16.36 -5.09
N PRO A 45 -22.73 -16.79 -4.97
CA PRO A 45 -23.10 -18.02 -4.24
C PRO A 45 -22.29 -19.22 -4.74
N ASN A 46 -21.65 -19.93 -3.82
CA ASN A 46 -20.81 -21.12 -4.10
C ASN A 46 -19.59 -20.86 -5.03
N LYS A 47 -19.21 -19.61 -5.25
CA LYS A 47 -18.08 -19.24 -6.14
C LYS A 47 -16.78 -18.94 -5.41
N THR A 48 -16.79 -18.85 -4.09
CA THR A 48 -15.59 -18.51 -3.30
C THR A 48 -14.43 -19.45 -3.55
N LEU A 49 -14.68 -20.77 -3.61
CA LEU A 49 -13.61 -21.75 -3.84
C LEU A 49 -13.04 -21.65 -5.26
N ASP A 50 -13.87 -21.45 -6.26
CA ASP A 50 -13.41 -21.27 -7.64
C ASP A 50 -12.58 -19.99 -7.76
N TYR A 51 -13.04 -18.90 -7.15
CA TYR A 51 -12.31 -17.65 -7.09
C TYR A 51 -10.93 -17.80 -6.42
N LEU A 52 -10.86 -18.47 -5.26
CA LEU A 52 -9.60 -18.69 -4.55
C LEU A 52 -8.61 -19.58 -5.33
N LYS A 53 -9.09 -20.58 -6.08
CA LYS A 53 -8.24 -21.40 -6.96
C LYS A 53 -7.62 -20.58 -8.09
N ASP A 54 -8.38 -19.68 -8.68
CA ASP A 54 -7.90 -18.80 -9.75
C ASP A 54 -7.00 -17.69 -9.19
N LEU A 55 -7.35 -17.15 -8.02
CA LEU A 55 -6.54 -16.16 -7.31
C LEU A 55 -5.15 -16.71 -6.95
N ALA A 56 -5.06 -18.00 -6.60
CA ALA A 56 -3.77 -18.65 -6.30
C ALA A 56 -2.81 -18.65 -7.49
N LYS A 57 -3.33 -18.77 -8.72
CA LYS A 57 -2.54 -18.79 -9.95
C LYS A 57 -2.14 -17.39 -10.44
N THR A 58 -2.90 -16.38 -10.08
CA THR A 58 -2.73 -15.00 -10.53
C THR A 58 -2.23 -14.11 -9.39
N TRP A 59 -3.12 -13.53 -8.62
CA TRP A 59 -2.78 -12.54 -7.59
C TRP A 59 -1.77 -13.05 -6.54
N VAL A 60 -1.94 -14.28 -6.03
CA VAL A 60 -1.01 -14.85 -5.04
C VAL A 60 0.38 -15.04 -5.66
N SER A 61 0.44 -15.50 -6.91
CA SER A 61 1.71 -15.65 -7.63
C SER A 61 2.39 -14.29 -7.84
N THR A 62 1.63 -13.26 -8.25
CA THR A 62 2.11 -11.88 -8.38
C THR A 62 2.61 -11.34 -7.03
N MET A 63 1.86 -11.54 -5.93
CA MET A 63 2.26 -11.06 -4.60
C MET A 63 3.51 -11.76 -4.07
N ASN A 64 3.71 -13.04 -4.37
CA ASN A 64 4.92 -13.75 -4.01
C ASN A 64 6.16 -13.16 -4.71
N GLU A 65 6.08 -12.90 -6.00
CA GLU A 65 7.16 -12.25 -6.75
C GLU A 65 7.41 -10.82 -6.24
N ALA A 66 6.34 -10.05 -6.03
CA ALA A 66 6.44 -8.68 -5.51
C ALA A 66 7.10 -8.62 -4.12
N LYS A 67 6.82 -9.61 -3.26
CA LYS A 67 7.47 -9.74 -1.96
C LYS A 67 8.94 -10.12 -2.10
N ALA A 68 9.28 -11.01 -3.01
CA ALA A 68 10.66 -11.41 -3.31
C ALA A 68 11.50 -10.23 -3.85
N GLU A 69 10.89 -9.37 -4.68
CA GLU A 69 11.49 -8.14 -5.22
C GLU A 69 11.50 -6.96 -4.20
N GLY A 70 10.92 -7.13 -3.02
CA GLY A 70 10.84 -6.10 -1.99
C GLY A 70 9.90 -4.94 -2.33
N LEU A 71 8.99 -5.14 -3.28
CA LEU A 71 7.96 -4.17 -3.67
C LEU A 71 6.86 -4.03 -2.62
N ILE A 72 6.59 -5.13 -1.90
CA ILE A 72 5.67 -5.21 -0.78
C ILE A 72 6.33 -5.88 0.42
N VAL A 73 5.79 -5.66 1.61
CA VAL A 73 6.26 -6.29 2.86
C VAL A 73 5.62 -7.65 3.05
N ASP A 74 4.30 -7.72 2.88
CA ASP A 74 3.51 -8.93 3.08
C ASP A 74 2.17 -8.83 2.34
N TYR A 75 1.45 -9.94 2.27
CA TYR A 75 0.06 -9.98 1.81
C TYR A 75 -0.74 -11.01 2.60
N LYS A 76 -2.07 -10.82 2.66
CA LYS A 76 -2.99 -11.74 3.35
C LYS A 76 -4.31 -11.83 2.59
N ILE A 77 -4.99 -12.94 2.77
CA ILE A 77 -6.38 -13.13 2.34
C ILE A 77 -7.17 -13.44 3.61
N LEU A 78 -8.19 -12.65 3.88
CA LEU A 78 -9.16 -12.93 4.95
C LEU A 78 -10.47 -13.37 4.33
N GLN A 79 -11.06 -14.41 4.89
CA GLN A 79 -12.39 -14.90 4.51
C GLN A 79 -13.32 -14.82 5.71
N GLY A 80 -14.52 -14.34 5.47
CA GLY A 80 -15.59 -14.26 6.45
C GLY A 80 -16.96 -14.59 5.83
N ASN A 81 -18.01 -14.39 6.59
CA ASN A 81 -19.37 -14.48 6.12
C ASN A 81 -19.92 -13.09 5.85
N ALA A 82 -20.52 -12.88 4.69
CA ALA A 82 -21.24 -11.65 4.39
C ALA A 82 -22.48 -11.55 5.29
N SER A 83 -22.70 -10.38 5.87
CA SER A 83 -23.84 -10.13 6.77
C SER A 83 -25.14 -9.82 6.01
N ASN A 84 -25.02 -9.35 4.78
CA ASN A 84 -26.12 -9.00 3.88
C ASN A 84 -25.66 -9.02 2.41
N GLU A 85 -26.56 -8.67 1.49
CA GLU A 85 -26.25 -8.71 0.06
C GLU A 85 -25.22 -7.68 -0.40
N ASP A 86 -25.05 -6.59 0.34
CA ASP A 86 -24.06 -5.53 0.01
C ASP A 86 -22.70 -5.74 0.66
N ASP A 87 -22.59 -6.72 1.55
CA ASP A 87 -21.36 -7.00 2.27
C ASP A 87 -20.39 -7.85 1.44
N TYR A 88 -19.12 -7.85 1.85
CA TYR A 88 -18.05 -8.65 1.28
C TYR A 88 -17.83 -9.92 2.13
N ASN A 89 -17.25 -10.94 1.51
CA ASN A 89 -16.85 -12.17 2.20
C ASN A 89 -15.36 -12.49 2.10
N LEU A 90 -14.62 -11.68 1.35
CA LEU A 90 -13.14 -11.76 1.27
C LEU A 90 -12.52 -10.37 1.36
N ILE A 91 -11.33 -10.31 1.96
CA ILE A 91 -10.46 -9.15 1.91
C ILE A 91 -9.09 -9.61 1.39
N LEU A 92 -8.64 -9.00 0.31
CA LEU A 92 -7.26 -9.12 -0.15
C LEU A 92 -6.48 -7.97 0.44
N MET A 93 -5.37 -8.27 1.12
CA MET A 93 -4.57 -7.28 1.83
C MET A 93 -3.14 -7.30 1.30
N THR A 94 -2.59 -6.13 1.01
CA THR A 94 -1.19 -5.94 0.63
C THR A 94 -0.54 -4.94 1.56
N ALA A 95 0.62 -5.30 2.13
CA ALA A 95 1.37 -4.47 3.06
C ALA A 95 2.51 -3.73 2.35
N ASN A 96 2.58 -2.43 2.52
CA ASN A 96 3.64 -1.55 2.04
C ASN A 96 4.40 -0.95 3.23
N LYS A 97 5.67 -0.57 3.05
CA LYS A 97 6.48 -0.01 4.14
C LYS A 97 5.97 1.34 4.60
N SER A 98 5.51 2.17 3.65
CA SER A 98 5.09 3.55 3.93
C SER A 98 4.10 4.05 2.88
N MET A 99 3.51 5.23 3.13
CA MET A 99 2.69 5.93 2.14
C MET A 99 3.49 6.37 0.90
N ALA A 100 4.80 6.59 1.02
CA ALA A 100 5.67 6.92 -0.12
C ALA A 100 5.75 5.79 -1.17
N ASP A 101 5.34 4.57 -0.80
CA ASP A 101 5.27 3.46 -1.74
C ASP A 101 4.14 3.62 -2.78
N PHE A 102 3.25 4.57 -2.58
CA PHE A 102 2.18 4.91 -3.54
C PHE A 102 2.54 6.09 -4.45
N ASP A 103 3.68 6.77 -4.21
CA ASP A 103 4.15 7.82 -5.08
C ASP A 103 4.63 7.25 -6.42
N PRO A 104 4.45 7.98 -7.53
CA PRO A 104 4.91 7.56 -8.85
C PRO A 104 6.43 7.26 -8.83
N ASN A 105 6.82 6.08 -9.30
CA ASN A 105 8.21 5.66 -9.35
C ASN A 105 8.43 4.70 -10.52
N LYS A 106 9.15 5.17 -11.54
CA LYS A 106 9.38 4.43 -12.80
C LYS A 106 10.08 3.08 -12.60
N ASP A 107 11.04 3.00 -11.66
CA ASP A 107 11.75 1.74 -11.42
C ASP A 107 10.83 0.71 -10.75
N ARG A 108 9.96 1.17 -9.85
CA ARG A 108 8.95 0.34 -9.21
C ARG A 108 7.91 -0.13 -10.24
N GLU A 109 7.42 0.76 -11.08
CA GLU A 109 6.47 0.45 -12.16
C GLU A 109 7.06 -0.60 -13.11
N ALA A 110 8.29 -0.42 -13.57
CA ALA A 110 8.97 -1.39 -14.43
C ALA A 110 9.10 -2.79 -13.78
N LYS A 111 9.31 -2.86 -12.46
CA LYS A 111 9.33 -4.13 -11.74
C LYS A 111 7.95 -4.80 -11.70
N TRP A 112 6.89 -4.03 -11.45
CA TRP A 112 5.52 -4.54 -11.50
C TRP A 112 5.16 -5.07 -12.89
N ASP A 113 5.49 -4.33 -13.95
CA ASP A 113 5.26 -4.75 -15.32
C ASP A 113 6.01 -6.05 -15.67
N ALA A 114 7.25 -6.19 -15.18
CA ALA A 114 8.03 -7.41 -15.37
C ALA A 114 7.42 -8.61 -14.65
N ILE A 115 6.89 -8.42 -13.44
CA ILE A 115 6.19 -9.47 -12.68
C ILE A 115 4.90 -9.87 -13.42
N ASP A 116 4.08 -8.90 -13.81
CA ASP A 116 2.83 -9.16 -14.53
C ASP A 116 3.10 -9.92 -15.84
N LYS A 117 4.12 -9.50 -16.58
CA LYS A 117 4.52 -10.22 -17.79
C LYS A 117 4.96 -11.66 -17.47
N LYS A 118 5.75 -11.88 -16.43
CA LYS A 118 6.21 -13.20 -16.01
C LYS A 118 5.03 -14.13 -15.70
N ILE A 119 4.02 -13.64 -14.98
CA ILE A 119 2.84 -14.44 -14.62
C ILE A 119 1.99 -14.74 -15.85
N LYS A 120 1.79 -13.76 -16.73
CA LYS A 120 1.08 -13.98 -18.01
C LYS A 120 1.77 -15.01 -18.89
N ASP A 121 3.07 -14.88 -19.07
CA ASP A 121 3.86 -15.83 -19.88
C ASP A 121 3.81 -17.24 -19.30
N ALA A 122 3.87 -17.39 -17.98
CA ALA A 122 3.79 -18.69 -17.30
C ALA A 122 2.41 -19.37 -17.45
N MET A 123 1.34 -18.58 -17.53
CA MET A 123 -0.03 -19.10 -17.68
C MET A 123 -0.46 -19.27 -19.15
N GLY A 124 0.18 -18.54 -20.07
CA GLY A 124 -0.20 -18.51 -21.49
C GLY A 124 -1.66 -18.16 -21.70
N ASP A 125 -2.31 -18.81 -22.66
CA ASP A 125 -3.72 -18.57 -23.03
C ASP A 125 -4.72 -18.72 -21.86
N LYS A 126 -4.31 -19.37 -20.76
CA LYS A 126 -5.18 -19.56 -19.60
C LYS A 126 -5.33 -18.28 -18.77
N TYR A 127 -4.38 -17.33 -18.86
CA TYR A 127 -4.41 -16.10 -18.08
C TYR A 127 -5.67 -15.28 -18.39
N ASP A 128 -5.92 -15.00 -19.67
CA ASP A 128 -7.07 -14.19 -20.08
C ASP A 128 -8.40 -14.85 -19.74
N ALA A 129 -8.48 -16.19 -19.85
CA ALA A 129 -9.66 -16.95 -19.45
C ALA A 129 -9.95 -16.82 -17.94
N VAL A 130 -8.91 -16.89 -17.09
CA VAL A 130 -9.05 -16.74 -15.65
C VAL A 130 -9.45 -15.31 -15.29
N VAL A 131 -8.80 -14.30 -15.85
CA VAL A 131 -9.13 -12.88 -15.57
C VAL A 131 -10.56 -12.55 -16.00
N LYS A 132 -10.98 -13.00 -17.18
CA LYS A 132 -12.35 -12.83 -17.64
C LYS A 132 -13.39 -13.51 -16.75
N ASN A 133 -13.04 -14.66 -16.15
CA ASN A 133 -13.92 -15.37 -15.23
C ASN A 133 -14.16 -14.60 -13.93
N TYR A 134 -13.22 -13.74 -13.49
CA TYR A 134 -13.39 -12.93 -12.28
C TYR A 134 -14.64 -12.06 -12.31
N ASP A 135 -14.92 -11.42 -13.42
CA ASP A 135 -16.09 -10.55 -13.56
C ASP A 135 -17.42 -11.30 -13.40
N ALA A 136 -17.43 -12.61 -13.71
CA ALA A 136 -18.58 -13.46 -13.59
C ALA A 136 -18.80 -14.04 -12.17
N ILE A 137 -17.73 -14.14 -11.37
CA ILE A 137 -17.77 -14.85 -10.08
C ILE A 137 -17.54 -13.97 -8.87
N ARG A 138 -17.14 -12.69 -9.06
CA ARG A 138 -16.91 -11.73 -7.97
C ARG A 138 -17.41 -10.34 -8.31
N GLU A 139 -17.62 -9.56 -7.26
CA GLU A 139 -17.84 -8.12 -7.28
C GLU A 139 -16.80 -7.45 -6.39
N MET A 140 -16.15 -6.39 -6.86
CA MET A 140 -15.28 -5.56 -6.04
C MET A 140 -16.11 -4.51 -5.30
N LYS A 141 -16.18 -4.59 -3.98
CA LYS A 141 -16.93 -3.65 -3.12
C LYS A 141 -16.16 -2.37 -2.80
N GLY A 142 -14.87 -2.33 -3.11
CA GLY A 142 -14.03 -1.14 -2.93
C GLY A 142 -12.65 -1.47 -2.41
N THR A 143 -11.84 -0.40 -2.26
CA THR A 143 -10.48 -0.50 -1.73
C THR A 143 -10.26 0.59 -0.69
N LYS A 144 -9.52 0.28 0.37
CA LYS A 144 -9.08 1.25 1.39
C LYS A 144 -7.59 1.13 1.63
N ILE A 145 -6.96 2.26 1.92
CA ILE A 145 -5.59 2.29 2.43
C ILE A 145 -5.70 2.61 3.93
N MET A 146 -5.07 1.80 4.76
CA MET A 146 -5.08 1.93 6.22
C MET A 146 -3.67 1.76 6.76
N ARG A 147 -3.34 2.53 7.81
CA ARG A 147 -2.09 2.38 8.53
C ARG A 147 -2.30 1.58 9.81
N GLU A 148 -1.43 0.65 10.06
CA GLU A 148 -1.35 -0.03 11.34
C GLU A 148 -0.83 0.92 12.42
N LEU A 149 -1.46 0.93 13.58
CA LEU A 149 -1.07 1.75 14.72
C LEU A 149 -0.86 0.86 15.95
N SER A 150 0.26 1.05 16.63
CA SER A 150 0.55 0.40 17.90
C SER A 150 0.51 1.42 19.03
N LEU A 151 -0.40 1.27 19.99
CA LEU A 151 -0.49 2.18 21.11
C LEU A 151 0.74 2.03 22.01
N LYS A 152 1.37 3.15 22.37
CA LYS A 152 2.44 3.21 23.36
C LYS A 152 1.88 2.86 24.73
N LYS A 153 2.67 2.12 25.52
CA LYS A 153 2.32 1.76 26.90
C LYS A 153 2.77 2.85 27.86
#